data_1e8b2b840ae15109192e4da62b6e8b96
#
_entry.id   1e8b2b840ae15109192e4da62b6e8b96
#
_cell.length_a   1.000
_cell.length_b   1.000
_cell.length_c   1.000
_cell.angle_alpha   90.00
_cell.angle_beta   90.00
_cell.angle_gamma   90.00
#
_symmetry.space_group_name_H-M   'P 1'
#
loop_
_entity.id
_entity.type
_entity.pdbx_description
1 polymer ?
#
loop_
_entity_poly.entity_id
_entity_poly.type
_entity_poly.pdbx_seq_one_letter_code
_entity_poly.pdbx_strand_id
1 'polypeptide(L)'
;MIYRVRVRRGGRKRPVPKGLTNGKPKNQGVTQLKNKRGHRNIAEERAGRKLGGLRLLNSYWVNQDSTYKYYECIMVDPAHKAIRDDPRINWICAPSMKHREMRGVTSAGRHSRGLLKKGTGTHKLRPSVRAVWRNHNTTKIRRYRPAKTN
;
A
#
# COMPACT_ATOMS: atom_id res chain seq x y z
N MET A 1 -12.86 14.38 -8.80
CA MET A 1 -12.79 13.71 -10.11
C MET A 1 -12.66 12.21 -9.90
N ILE A 2 -13.24 11.39 -10.78
CA ILE A 2 -13.15 9.93 -10.71
C ILE A 2 -12.40 9.43 -11.95
N TYR A 3 -11.41 8.59 -11.74
CA TYR A 3 -10.61 8.00 -12.80
C TYR A 3 -10.77 6.48 -12.80
N ARG A 4 -11.15 5.92 -13.95
CA ARG A 4 -11.22 4.48 -14.12
C ARG A 4 -9.84 3.95 -14.52
N VAL A 5 -9.37 2.95 -13.77
CA VAL A 5 -8.07 2.32 -13.97
C VAL A 5 -8.26 0.83 -14.15
N ARG A 6 -7.74 0.29 -15.26
CA ARG A 6 -7.69 -1.15 -15.46
C ARG A 6 -6.34 -1.71 -15.04
N VAL A 7 -6.37 -2.88 -14.44
CA VAL A 7 -5.18 -3.61 -13.99
C VAL A 7 -5.28 -5.04 -14.49
N ARG A 8 -4.21 -5.55 -15.07
CA ARG A 8 -4.17 -6.96 -15.49
C ARG A 8 -4.31 -7.89 -14.30
N ARG A 9 -5.09 -8.95 -14.46
CA ARG A 9 -5.27 -10.00 -13.45
C ARG A 9 -4.01 -10.86 -13.34
N GLY A 10 -3.94 -11.64 -12.27
CA GLY A 10 -2.87 -12.57 -11.99
C GLY A 10 -1.74 -11.96 -11.17
N GLY A 11 -0.66 -12.70 -11.04
CA GLY A 11 0.54 -12.32 -10.32
C GLY A 11 1.52 -11.51 -11.16
N ARG A 12 2.73 -11.41 -10.65
CA ARG A 12 3.84 -10.76 -11.37
C ARG A 12 4.95 -11.77 -11.64
N LYS A 13 5.22 -12.04 -12.89
CA LYS A 13 6.41 -12.78 -13.30
C LYS A 13 7.67 -11.98 -12.91
N ARG A 14 8.67 -12.66 -12.37
CA ARG A 14 9.93 -12.00 -12.03
C ARG A 14 10.61 -11.46 -13.28
N PRO A 15 11.01 -10.19 -13.32
CA PRO A 15 11.67 -9.58 -14.47
C PRO A 15 13.17 -9.96 -14.50
N VAL A 16 13.46 -11.19 -14.83
CA VAL A 16 14.84 -11.70 -14.96
C VAL A 16 15.07 -12.22 -16.38
N PRO A 17 16.20 -11.85 -17.03
CA PRO A 17 16.53 -12.33 -18.38
C PRO A 17 16.62 -13.87 -18.42
N LYS A 18 15.96 -14.48 -19.42
CA LYS A 18 16.00 -15.95 -19.66
C LYS A 18 15.60 -16.80 -18.43
N GLY A 19 14.88 -16.24 -17.45
CA GLY A 19 14.52 -16.94 -16.22
C GLY A 19 15.70 -17.29 -15.30
N LEU A 20 16.86 -16.70 -15.51
CA LEU A 20 18.06 -16.96 -14.73
C LEU A 20 18.06 -16.10 -13.46
N THR A 21 17.89 -16.77 -12.32
CA THR A 21 18.01 -16.14 -11.00
C THR A 21 19.32 -16.59 -10.37
N ASN A 22 20.13 -15.64 -9.92
CA ASN A 22 21.33 -15.96 -9.14
C ASN A 22 20.95 -16.19 -7.67
N GLY A 23 21.54 -17.20 -7.04
CA GLY A 23 21.36 -17.48 -5.62
C GLY A 23 20.89 -18.90 -5.32
N LYS A 24 20.45 -19.10 -4.08
CA LYS A 24 20.04 -20.41 -3.57
C LYS A 24 18.74 -20.90 -4.21
N PRO A 25 18.50 -22.23 -4.26
CA PRO A 25 17.32 -22.83 -4.90
C PRO A 25 15.97 -22.25 -4.46
N LYS A 26 15.84 -21.79 -3.22
CA LYS A 26 14.60 -21.16 -2.71
C LYS A 26 14.20 -19.90 -3.47
N ASN A 27 15.11 -19.25 -4.17
CA ASN A 27 14.90 -18.01 -4.90
C ASN A 27 14.84 -18.20 -6.42
N GLN A 28 14.80 -19.46 -6.92
CA GLN A 28 14.79 -19.75 -8.35
C GLN A 28 13.43 -19.57 -9.02
N GLY A 29 12.33 -19.46 -8.26
CA GLY A 29 10.99 -19.29 -8.80
C GLY A 29 10.81 -18.00 -9.61
N VAL A 30 10.18 -18.10 -10.77
CA VAL A 30 9.96 -16.99 -11.71
C VAL A 30 8.47 -16.75 -11.97
N THR A 31 7.68 -17.81 -12.15
CA THR A 31 6.32 -17.70 -12.70
C THR A 31 5.22 -17.71 -11.66
N GLN A 32 5.36 -18.38 -10.53
CA GLN A 32 4.31 -18.54 -9.51
C GLN A 32 4.40 -17.50 -8.39
N LEU A 33 4.94 -16.34 -8.69
CA LEU A 33 5.04 -15.23 -7.75
C LEU A 33 3.75 -14.43 -7.73
N LYS A 34 3.36 -14.02 -6.52
CA LYS A 34 2.15 -13.23 -6.29
C LYS A 34 2.48 -11.78 -5.99
N ASN A 35 1.57 -10.89 -6.35
CA ASN A 35 1.69 -9.49 -5.99
C ASN A 35 1.63 -9.32 -4.46
N LYS A 36 2.53 -8.54 -3.91
CA LYS A 36 2.49 -8.17 -2.47
C LYS A 36 1.35 -7.23 -2.15
N ARG A 37 0.93 -6.43 -3.12
CA ARG A 37 -0.20 -5.51 -3.03
C ARG A 37 -1.38 -6.03 -3.84
N GLY A 38 -2.60 -5.82 -3.35
CA GLY A 38 -3.80 -6.17 -4.10
C GLY A 38 -3.95 -5.34 -5.38
N HIS A 39 -4.70 -5.84 -6.37
CA HIS A 39 -4.91 -5.14 -7.63
C HIS A 39 -5.53 -3.74 -7.45
N ARG A 40 -6.42 -3.57 -6.49
CA ARG A 40 -6.99 -2.27 -6.12
C ARG A 40 -5.91 -1.27 -5.70
N ASN A 41 -4.95 -1.69 -4.89
CA ASN A 41 -3.84 -0.84 -4.47
C ASN A 41 -2.91 -0.49 -5.66
N ILE A 42 -2.70 -1.45 -6.57
CA ILE A 42 -1.94 -1.19 -7.81
C ILE A 42 -2.64 -0.13 -8.68
N ALA A 43 -3.97 -0.19 -8.78
CA ALA A 43 -4.75 0.82 -9.49
C ALA A 43 -4.57 2.20 -8.85
N GLU A 44 -4.68 2.30 -7.54
CA GLU A 44 -4.46 3.54 -6.78
C GLU A 44 -3.06 4.12 -7.01
N GLU A 45 -2.01 3.30 -6.95
CA GLU A 45 -0.64 3.73 -7.21
C GLU A 45 -0.46 4.29 -8.63
N ARG A 46 -1.00 3.60 -9.63
CA ARG A 46 -0.89 4.05 -11.02
C ARG A 46 -1.61 5.38 -11.24
N ALA A 47 -2.81 5.54 -10.67
CA ALA A 47 -3.54 6.80 -10.70
C ALA A 47 -2.74 7.92 -10.02
N GLY A 48 -2.22 7.68 -8.83
CA GLY A 48 -1.45 8.66 -8.07
C GLY A 48 -0.15 9.09 -8.74
N ARG A 49 0.54 8.19 -9.43
CA ARG A 49 1.74 8.52 -10.21
C ARG A 49 1.42 9.36 -11.44
N LYS A 50 0.34 9.04 -12.13
CA LYS A 50 -0.08 9.78 -13.33
C LYS A 50 -0.61 11.17 -12.99
N LEU A 51 -1.27 11.31 -11.87
CA LEU A 51 -1.98 12.51 -11.44
C LEU A 51 -1.35 13.08 -10.16
N GLY A 52 -0.06 13.39 -10.19
CA GLY A 52 0.72 13.80 -9.02
C GLY A 52 0.24 15.07 -8.33
N GLY A 53 -0.46 15.96 -9.02
CA GLY A 53 -1.08 17.16 -8.44
C GLY A 53 -2.36 16.89 -7.64
N LEU A 54 -2.99 15.73 -7.84
CA LEU A 54 -4.20 15.34 -7.14
C LEU A 54 -3.90 14.44 -5.93
N ARG A 55 -4.84 14.34 -5.00
CA ARG A 55 -4.76 13.46 -3.84
C ARG A 55 -5.78 12.35 -3.94
N LEU A 56 -5.36 11.11 -3.76
CA LEU A 56 -6.26 9.98 -3.74
C LEU A 56 -7.01 9.94 -2.41
N LEU A 57 -8.35 9.98 -2.50
CA LEU A 57 -9.22 9.81 -1.34
C LEU A 57 -9.50 8.35 -1.06
N ASN A 58 -10.01 7.62 -2.04
CA ASN A 58 -10.34 6.19 -1.97
C ASN A 58 -10.54 5.62 -3.37
N SER A 59 -10.86 4.32 -3.45
CA SER A 59 -11.18 3.63 -4.71
C SER A 59 -12.23 2.55 -4.45
N TYR A 60 -12.81 2.02 -5.52
CA TYR A 60 -13.75 0.89 -5.46
C TYR A 60 -13.68 0.06 -6.74
N TRP A 61 -14.09 -1.19 -6.62
CA TRP A 61 -14.21 -2.12 -7.73
C TRP A 61 -15.44 -1.78 -8.57
N VAL A 62 -15.32 -1.86 -9.88
CA VAL A 62 -16.41 -1.60 -10.83
C VAL A 62 -16.77 -2.87 -11.60
N ASN A 63 -15.78 -3.49 -12.22
CA ASN A 63 -15.99 -4.65 -13.07
C ASN A 63 -14.71 -5.47 -13.23
N GLN A 64 -14.86 -6.66 -13.80
CA GLN A 64 -13.73 -7.51 -14.19
C GLN A 64 -14.12 -8.40 -15.38
N ASP A 65 -13.13 -8.75 -16.14
CA ASP A 65 -13.20 -9.77 -17.18
C ASP A 65 -12.12 -10.84 -16.96
N SER A 66 -11.89 -11.71 -17.93
CA SER A 66 -10.87 -12.75 -17.83
C SER A 66 -9.44 -12.19 -17.75
N THR A 67 -9.18 -11.01 -18.28
CA THR A 67 -7.84 -10.41 -18.41
C THR A 67 -7.61 -9.27 -17.44
N TYR A 68 -8.62 -8.45 -17.17
CA TYR A 68 -8.51 -7.20 -16.41
C TYR A 68 -9.47 -7.13 -15.23
N LYS A 69 -9.09 -6.33 -14.23
CA LYS A 69 -9.97 -5.77 -13.21
C LYS A 69 -10.04 -4.26 -13.38
N TYR A 70 -11.21 -3.69 -13.16
CA TYR A 70 -11.50 -2.26 -13.32
C TYR A 70 -11.84 -1.64 -11.98
N TYR A 71 -11.14 -0.56 -11.66
CA TYR A 71 -11.34 0.20 -10.41
C TYR A 71 -11.56 1.67 -10.74
N GLU A 72 -12.40 2.31 -9.96
CA GLU A 72 -12.53 3.76 -9.99
C GLU A 72 -11.83 4.36 -8.77
N CYS A 73 -10.94 5.31 -9.05
CA CYS A 73 -10.15 6.03 -8.06
C CYS A 73 -10.70 7.45 -7.91
N ILE A 74 -11.07 7.81 -6.68
CA ILE A 74 -11.58 9.14 -6.34
C ILE A 74 -10.40 10.04 -6.05
N MET A 75 -10.15 11.00 -6.94
CA MET A 75 -9.05 11.96 -6.84
C MET A 75 -9.59 13.35 -6.50
N VAL A 76 -8.91 14.02 -5.60
CA VAL A 76 -9.29 15.33 -5.05
C VAL A 76 -8.18 16.33 -5.33
N ASP A 77 -8.55 17.54 -5.74
CA ASP A 77 -7.61 18.66 -5.88
C ASP A 77 -7.43 19.37 -4.54
N PRO A 78 -6.24 19.29 -3.93
CA PRO A 78 -5.98 19.92 -2.64
C PRO A 78 -5.87 21.44 -2.70
N ALA A 79 -5.76 22.03 -3.89
CA ALA A 79 -5.70 23.48 -4.08
C ALA A 79 -7.10 24.12 -4.22
N HIS A 80 -8.10 23.31 -4.55
CA HIS A 80 -9.45 23.81 -4.79
C HIS A 80 -10.09 24.37 -3.51
N LYS A 81 -10.65 25.58 -3.60
CA LYS A 81 -11.23 26.30 -2.45
C LYS A 81 -12.34 25.49 -1.76
N ALA A 82 -13.26 24.88 -2.51
CA ALA A 82 -14.32 24.06 -1.96
C ALA A 82 -13.84 22.86 -1.12
N ILE A 83 -12.66 22.32 -1.42
CA ILE A 83 -12.05 21.22 -0.65
C ILE A 83 -11.38 21.77 0.62
N ARG A 84 -10.75 22.94 0.53
CA ARG A 84 -10.03 23.54 1.65
C ARG A 84 -10.95 24.12 2.71
N ASP A 85 -12.09 24.61 2.30
CA ASP A 85 -13.08 25.24 3.19
C ASP A 85 -14.03 24.24 3.85
N ASP A 86 -14.16 23.01 3.31
CA ASP A 86 -15.01 21.97 3.89
C ASP A 86 -14.30 21.23 5.03
N PRO A 87 -14.75 21.38 6.30
CA PRO A 87 -14.12 20.72 7.44
C PRO A 87 -14.19 19.19 7.40
N ARG A 88 -15.10 18.61 6.60
CA ARG A 88 -15.23 17.15 6.46
C ARG A 88 -14.17 16.53 5.58
N ILE A 89 -13.56 17.29 4.67
CA ILE A 89 -12.60 16.78 3.70
C ILE A 89 -11.26 17.52 3.69
N ASN A 90 -11.14 18.68 4.30
CA ASN A 90 -9.94 19.52 4.25
C ASN A 90 -8.69 18.85 4.85
N TRP A 91 -8.87 17.78 5.64
CA TRP A 91 -7.75 16.97 6.15
C TRP A 91 -6.85 16.42 5.03
N ILE A 92 -7.42 16.20 3.83
CA ILE A 92 -6.66 15.68 2.70
C ILE A 92 -5.67 16.71 2.14
N CYS A 93 -5.85 17.99 2.43
CA CYS A 93 -4.96 19.06 1.98
C CYS A 93 -3.65 19.12 2.78
N ALA A 94 -3.57 18.48 3.94
CA ALA A 94 -2.38 18.49 4.78
C ALA A 94 -1.17 17.86 4.05
N PRO A 95 0.05 18.38 4.24
CA PRO A 95 1.26 17.81 3.62
C PRO A 95 1.48 16.33 3.96
N SER A 96 1.07 15.89 5.14
CA SER A 96 1.15 14.49 5.58
C SER A 96 0.27 13.54 4.75
N MET A 97 -0.69 14.06 3.98
CA MET A 97 -1.60 13.28 3.14
C MET A 97 -1.12 13.13 1.69
N LYS A 98 0.11 13.61 1.37
CA LYS A 98 0.70 13.41 0.04
C LYS A 98 0.96 11.93 -0.22
N HIS A 99 0.54 11.45 -1.40
CA HIS A 99 0.75 10.08 -1.88
C HIS A 99 0.43 8.97 -0.86
N ARG A 100 -0.75 9.05 -0.29
CA ARG A 100 -1.25 8.04 0.67
C ARG A 100 -1.26 6.64 0.08
N GLU A 101 -1.57 6.49 -1.20
CA GLU A 101 -1.62 5.24 -1.94
C GLU A 101 -0.25 4.52 -2.00
N MET A 102 0.82 5.27 -2.09
CA MET A 102 2.19 4.72 -2.16
C MET A 102 2.72 4.30 -0.79
N ARG A 103 2.22 4.93 0.26
CA ARG A 103 2.62 4.64 1.65
C ARG A 103 1.79 3.56 2.32
N GLY A 104 0.79 3.00 1.62
CA GLY A 104 -0.08 1.95 2.15
C GLY A 104 -1.01 2.42 3.28
N VAL A 105 -1.40 3.69 3.28
CA VAL A 105 -2.30 4.27 4.31
C VAL A 105 -3.73 4.49 3.81
N THR A 106 -4.01 4.18 2.56
CA THR A 106 -5.38 4.07 2.06
C THR A 106 -6.05 2.79 2.54
N SER A 107 -7.36 2.68 2.40
CA SER A 107 -8.09 1.46 2.76
C SER A 107 -7.53 0.22 2.04
N ALA A 108 -7.26 0.31 0.72
CA ALA A 108 -6.68 -0.79 -0.05
C ALA A 108 -5.26 -1.13 0.43
N GLY A 109 -4.44 -0.12 0.71
CA GLY A 109 -3.09 -0.32 1.24
C GLY A 109 -3.08 -0.96 2.63
N ARG A 110 -3.95 -0.53 3.51
CA ARG A 110 -4.12 -1.14 4.84
C ARG A 110 -4.60 -2.58 4.76
N HIS A 111 -5.49 -2.89 3.81
CA HIS A 111 -5.91 -4.27 3.56
C HIS A 111 -4.72 -5.15 3.15
N SER A 112 -3.92 -4.70 2.20
CA SER A 112 -2.72 -5.43 1.75
C SER A 112 -1.68 -5.64 2.87
N ARG A 113 -1.62 -4.73 3.82
CA ARG A 113 -0.72 -4.80 4.98
C ARG A 113 -1.29 -5.62 6.15
N GLY A 114 -2.50 -6.16 6.03
CA GLY A 114 -3.16 -6.93 7.08
C GLY A 114 -3.58 -6.11 8.31
N LEU A 115 -3.84 -4.81 8.16
CA LEU A 115 -4.14 -3.90 9.27
C LEU A 115 -5.64 -3.68 9.53
N LEU A 116 -6.54 -4.24 8.72
CA LEU A 116 -7.98 -4.02 8.87
C LEU A 116 -8.63 -4.91 9.93
N LYS A 117 -8.05 -6.08 10.19
CA LYS A 117 -8.59 -7.03 11.16
C LYS A 117 -7.65 -7.17 12.37
N LYS A 118 -8.21 -7.53 13.50
CA LYS A 118 -7.50 -8.01 14.68
C LYS A 118 -7.62 -9.54 14.73
N GLY A 119 -6.60 -10.25 15.21
CA GLY A 119 -6.64 -11.70 15.33
C GLY A 119 -5.25 -12.32 15.35
N THR A 120 -5.22 -13.64 15.41
CA THR A 120 -3.99 -14.44 15.42
C THR A 120 -3.15 -14.14 14.17
N GLY A 121 -1.88 -13.83 14.36
CA GLY A 121 -0.93 -13.48 13.30
C GLY A 121 -0.90 -12.00 12.92
N THR A 122 -1.96 -11.23 13.12
CA THR A 122 -1.97 -9.80 12.77
C THR A 122 -1.11 -8.95 13.69
N HIS A 123 -0.85 -9.39 14.90
CA HIS A 123 0.07 -8.72 15.84
C HIS A 123 1.52 -8.65 15.30
N LYS A 124 1.92 -9.63 14.47
CA LYS A 124 3.23 -9.66 13.80
C LYS A 124 3.38 -8.64 12.67
N LEU A 125 2.28 -7.99 12.29
CA LEU A 125 2.24 -7.01 11.21
C LEU A 125 2.17 -5.56 11.71
N ARG A 126 2.03 -5.35 13.02
CA ARG A 126 1.83 -4.03 13.62
C ARG A 126 3.08 -3.52 14.32
N PRO A 127 3.49 -2.25 14.13
CA PRO A 127 2.88 -1.24 13.25
C PRO A 127 3.15 -1.50 11.76
N SER A 128 4.18 -2.26 11.41
CA SER A 128 4.53 -2.73 10.08
C SER A 128 5.43 -3.96 10.17
N VAL A 129 5.52 -4.75 9.11
CA VAL A 129 6.40 -5.91 9.02
C VAL A 129 7.87 -5.51 9.27
N ARG A 130 8.31 -4.37 8.71
CA ARG A 130 9.67 -3.85 8.89
C ARG A 130 9.95 -3.45 10.35
N ALA A 131 9.00 -2.81 11.01
CA ALA A 131 9.16 -2.42 12.41
C ALA A 131 9.24 -3.65 13.33
N VAL A 132 8.43 -4.66 13.07
CA VAL A 132 8.48 -5.94 13.80
C VAL A 132 9.83 -6.62 13.58
N TRP A 133 10.30 -6.72 12.35
CA TRP A 133 11.62 -7.28 12.04
C TRP A 133 12.73 -6.52 12.78
N ARG A 134 12.72 -5.19 12.73
CA ARG A 134 13.71 -4.35 13.45
C ARG A 134 13.68 -4.60 14.95
N ASN A 135 12.49 -4.72 15.53
CA ASN A 135 12.35 -4.96 16.96
C ASN A 135 12.93 -6.30 17.40
N HIS A 136 12.82 -7.33 16.56
CA HIS A 136 13.33 -8.66 16.86
C HIS A 136 14.81 -8.86 16.52
N ASN A 137 15.32 -8.16 15.51
CA ASN A 137 16.66 -8.40 14.98
C ASN A 137 17.67 -7.30 15.31
N THR A 138 17.27 -6.26 16.03
CA THR A 138 18.17 -5.17 16.42
C THR A 138 18.24 -5.04 17.92
N THR A 139 19.46 -5.00 18.46
CA THR A 139 19.70 -4.72 19.89
C THR A 139 19.34 -3.27 20.20
N LYS A 140 18.53 -3.06 21.22
CA LYS A 140 18.15 -1.73 21.71
C LYS A 140 18.74 -1.52 23.09
N ILE A 141 19.49 -0.47 23.28
CA ILE A 141 20.10 -0.10 24.57
C ILE A 141 19.04 0.04 25.66
N ARG A 142 17.85 0.56 25.35
CA ARG A 142 16.74 0.70 26.30
C ARG A 142 16.19 -0.63 26.84
N ARG A 143 16.41 -1.74 26.13
CA ARG A 143 15.95 -3.07 26.54
C ARG A 143 16.62 -3.55 27.83
N TYR A 144 17.80 -3.03 28.11
CA TYR A 144 18.63 -3.42 29.27
C TYR A 144 18.69 -2.36 30.36
N ARG A 145 17.96 -1.25 30.21
CA ARG A 145 17.84 -0.26 31.29
C ARG A 145 16.89 -0.80 32.36
N PRO A 146 17.29 -0.81 33.65
CA PRO A 146 16.37 -1.16 34.71
C PRO A 146 15.16 -0.23 34.69
N ALA A 147 13.99 -0.77 35.02
CA ALA A 147 12.80 0.06 35.21
C ALA A 147 13.15 1.17 36.22
N LYS A 148 12.77 2.40 35.94
CA LYS A 148 12.88 3.47 36.90
C LYS A 148 12.05 3.05 38.13
N THR A 149 12.70 2.71 39.22
CA THR A 149 12.05 2.65 40.51
C THR A 149 11.63 4.07 40.87
N ASN A 150 10.31 4.31 40.86
CA ASN A 150 9.75 5.56 41.40
C ASN A 150 9.94 5.58 42.89
#